data_01260973da9bb107889839b78353be35
#
_entry.id   01260973da9bb107889839b78353be35
#
_cell.length_a   1.000
_cell.length_b   1.000
_cell.length_c   1.000
_cell.angle_alpha   90.00
_cell.angle_beta   90.00
_cell.angle_gamma   90.00
#
_symmetry.space_group_name_H-M   'P 1'
#
loop_
_entity.id
_entity.type
_entity.pdbx_description
1 polymer ?
#
loop_
_entity_poly.entity_id
_entity_poly.type
_entity_poly.pdbx_seq_one_letter_code
_entity_poly.pdbx_strand_id
1 'polypeptide(L)'
;MPQYANLYDVAKLGGYGVALNPCTIVYDKRKGSVSSWKDLWNPEWKGRIAWPTYPGAEGTAGLLMSAKIWGGSESDIDIAFEKIKELKPFAAIHGSGDQLFQMFDQGVCDLSIEFGSICRKYAETRNPNLELANPVEGQAIAMNVACITTGTQNQKLAEEWVNLHLSEPCMLAYAREIYYSPTVRNLNIPDELKPKLVLGGDAEKLVDFDWDVVIRNQPQWSSRFTREIAG
;
A
#
# COMPACT_ATOMS: atom_id res chain seq x y z
N MET A 1 -24.17 11.89 -6.98
CA MET A 1 -23.88 10.91 -5.90
C MET A 1 -23.69 11.64 -4.59
N PRO A 2 -24.54 11.42 -3.59
CA PRO A 2 -24.53 12.19 -2.34
C PRO A 2 -23.22 12.11 -1.55
N GLN A 3 -22.56 10.95 -1.54
CA GLN A 3 -21.34 10.75 -0.76
C GLN A 3 -20.07 11.31 -1.40
N TYR A 4 -20.11 11.68 -2.67
CA TYR A 4 -18.92 12.18 -3.37
C TYR A 4 -18.30 13.42 -2.72
N ALA A 5 -19.13 14.34 -2.22
CA ALA A 5 -18.65 15.55 -1.55
C ALA A 5 -17.88 15.24 -0.24
N ASN A 6 -18.20 14.11 0.40
CA ASN A 6 -17.61 13.69 1.67
C ASN A 6 -16.34 12.83 1.51
N LEU A 7 -15.93 12.50 0.28
CA LEU A 7 -14.68 11.77 0.05
C LEU A 7 -13.47 12.61 0.50
N TYR A 8 -12.43 11.93 0.98
CA TYR A 8 -11.09 12.53 1.04
C TYR A 8 -10.68 13.00 -0.36
N ASP A 9 -9.86 14.04 -0.43
CA ASP A 9 -9.51 14.61 -1.76
C ASP A 9 -8.74 13.61 -2.60
N VAL A 10 -7.85 12.83 -1.98
CA VAL A 10 -7.15 11.72 -2.62
C VAL A 10 -8.09 10.66 -3.20
N ALA A 11 -9.27 10.47 -2.60
CA ALA A 11 -10.26 9.49 -3.06
C ALA A 11 -11.14 9.97 -4.23
N LYS A 12 -10.88 11.16 -4.73
CA LYS A 12 -11.54 11.73 -5.94
C LYS A 12 -10.68 11.62 -7.18
N LEU A 13 -9.43 11.20 -7.03
CA LEU A 13 -8.46 11.11 -8.12
C LEU A 13 -8.70 9.83 -8.94
N GLY A 14 -8.81 9.97 -10.25
CA GLY A 14 -8.94 8.83 -11.18
C GLY A 14 -10.28 8.10 -11.16
N GLY A 15 -11.25 8.50 -10.33
CA GLY A 15 -12.57 7.87 -10.21
C GLY A 15 -13.17 8.05 -8.82
N TYR A 16 -13.90 7.04 -8.35
CA TYR A 16 -14.53 7.02 -7.03
C TYR A 16 -13.75 6.08 -6.11
N GLY A 17 -12.94 6.62 -5.22
CA GLY A 17 -12.23 5.82 -4.23
C GLY A 17 -13.22 5.13 -3.28
N VAL A 18 -13.24 3.81 -3.29
CA VAL A 18 -14.18 3.01 -2.48
C VAL A 18 -13.52 2.42 -1.23
N ALA A 19 -12.20 2.31 -1.20
CA ALA A 19 -11.48 1.86 -0.02
C ALA A 19 -10.00 2.28 -0.08
N LEU A 20 -9.45 2.74 1.05
CA LEU A 20 -8.01 2.95 1.21
C LEU A 20 -7.37 1.69 1.79
N ASN A 21 -6.28 1.26 1.17
CA ASN A 21 -5.48 0.13 1.62
C ASN A 21 -3.99 0.40 1.39
N PRO A 22 -3.41 1.40 2.09
CA PRO A 22 -2.06 1.85 1.81
C PRO A 22 -1.02 0.75 2.03
N CYS A 23 0.07 0.83 1.26
CA CYS A 23 1.24 -0.01 1.43
C CYS A 23 2.16 0.58 2.49
N THR A 24 2.69 -0.28 3.34
CA THR A 24 3.68 0.07 4.35
C THR A 24 4.68 -1.06 4.57
N ILE A 25 5.67 -0.84 5.44
CA ILE A 25 6.61 -1.89 5.82
C ILE A 25 5.93 -2.79 6.87
N VAL A 26 5.97 -4.10 6.64
CA VAL A 26 5.61 -5.14 7.61
C VAL A 26 6.89 -5.82 8.10
N TYR A 27 7.00 -6.09 9.39
CA TYR A 27 8.20 -6.66 9.98
C TYR A 27 7.90 -7.56 11.18
N ASP A 28 8.83 -8.46 11.50
CA ASP A 28 8.79 -9.25 12.73
C ASP A 28 9.32 -8.40 13.90
N LYS A 29 8.42 -7.95 14.78
CA LYS A 29 8.75 -7.09 15.93
C LYS A 29 9.72 -7.70 16.94
N ARG A 30 9.96 -9.01 16.87
CA ARG A 30 10.99 -9.68 17.71
C ARG A 30 12.42 -9.40 17.22
N LYS A 31 12.55 -8.91 15.97
CA LYS A 31 13.84 -8.69 15.30
C LYS A 31 14.27 -7.22 15.30
N GLY A 32 13.36 -6.30 15.58
CA GLY A 32 13.65 -4.88 15.61
C GLY A 32 12.38 -4.03 15.54
N SER A 33 12.53 -2.76 15.28
CA SER A 33 11.45 -1.81 15.06
C SER A 33 11.71 -0.97 13.83
N VAL A 34 10.64 -0.55 13.16
CA VAL A 34 10.68 0.24 11.93
C VAL A 34 9.80 1.48 12.11
N SER A 35 10.37 2.65 11.89
CA SER A 35 9.70 3.96 12.03
C SER A 35 9.85 4.86 10.81
N SER A 36 10.66 4.46 9.84
CA SER A 36 10.97 5.18 8.62
C SER A 36 11.16 4.20 7.46
N TRP A 37 10.85 4.62 6.25
CA TRP A 37 11.21 3.86 5.05
C TRP A 37 12.73 3.68 4.92
N LYS A 38 13.52 4.61 5.46
CA LYS A 38 14.99 4.51 5.49
C LYS A 38 15.51 3.35 6.34
N ASP A 39 14.71 2.86 7.27
CA ASP A 39 15.08 1.72 8.11
C ASP A 39 15.27 0.42 7.31
N LEU A 40 14.71 0.33 6.08
CA LEU A 40 15.00 -0.77 5.16
C LEU A 40 16.50 -0.92 4.87
N TRP A 41 17.27 0.16 4.90
CA TRP A 41 18.72 0.18 4.69
C TRP A 41 19.54 -0.06 5.96
N ASN A 42 18.89 -0.32 7.09
CA ASN A 42 19.62 -0.69 8.30
C ASN A 42 20.35 -2.03 8.07
N PRO A 43 21.66 -2.10 8.34
CA PRO A 43 22.46 -3.32 8.13
C PRO A 43 21.92 -4.58 8.83
N GLU A 44 21.14 -4.43 9.89
CA GLU A 44 20.50 -5.54 10.61
C GLU A 44 19.52 -6.33 9.73
N TRP A 45 18.92 -5.70 8.73
CA TRP A 45 17.98 -6.31 7.81
C TRP A 45 18.60 -6.95 6.58
N LYS A 46 19.91 -6.80 6.40
CA LYS A 46 20.59 -7.30 5.19
C LYS A 46 20.45 -8.81 5.03
N GLY A 47 19.95 -9.26 3.88
CA GLY A 47 19.65 -10.67 3.63
C GLY A 47 18.36 -11.17 4.32
N ARG A 48 17.59 -10.27 4.94
CA ARG A 48 16.35 -10.60 5.67
C ARG A 48 15.12 -9.92 5.06
N ILE A 49 15.28 -9.15 4.00
CA ILE A 49 14.20 -8.44 3.29
C ILE A 49 13.61 -9.35 2.23
N ALA A 50 12.31 -9.60 2.25
CA ALA A 50 11.58 -10.07 1.09
C ALA A 50 11.09 -8.86 0.29
N TRP A 51 11.55 -8.71 -0.95
CA TRP A 51 11.16 -7.56 -1.78
C TRP A 51 9.99 -7.92 -2.70
N PRO A 52 8.95 -7.07 -2.81
CA PRO A 52 7.83 -7.36 -3.71
C PRO A 52 8.19 -7.19 -5.18
N THR A 53 7.55 -7.98 -6.06
CA THR A 53 7.73 -7.85 -7.51
C THR A 53 7.16 -6.54 -8.03
N TYR A 54 7.83 -5.96 -9.02
CA TYR A 54 7.32 -4.86 -9.83
C TYR A 54 6.77 -5.43 -11.18
N PRO A 55 5.60 -4.99 -11.69
CA PRO A 55 4.84 -3.78 -11.34
C PRO A 55 3.67 -4.00 -10.36
N GLY A 56 3.73 -4.95 -9.46
CA GLY A 56 2.74 -5.06 -8.39
C GLY A 56 2.60 -3.76 -7.58
N ALA A 57 1.48 -3.56 -6.92
CA ALA A 57 1.23 -2.32 -6.17
C ALA A 57 2.26 -2.12 -5.06
N GLU A 58 2.62 -3.19 -4.35
CA GLU A 58 3.62 -3.19 -3.28
C GLU A 58 5.03 -2.89 -3.81
N GLY A 59 5.39 -3.50 -4.95
CA GLY A 59 6.66 -3.23 -5.62
C GLY A 59 6.72 -1.80 -6.18
N THR A 60 5.61 -1.28 -6.66
CA THR A 60 5.48 0.12 -7.09
C THR A 60 5.63 1.05 -5.90
N ALA A 61 4.97 0.77 -4.77
CA ALA A 61 5.12 1.53 -3.53
C ALA A 61 6.59 1.55 -3.07
N GLY A 62 7.25 0.39 -3.05
CA GLY A 62 8.65 0.27 -2.67
C GLY A 62 9.58 1.07 -3.59
N LEU A 63 9.37 1.02 -4.89
CA LEU A 63 10.18 1.76 -5.87
C LEU A 63 10.00 3.28 -5.70
N LEU A 64 8.76 3.75 -5.66
CA LEU A 64 8.46 5.19 -5.60
C LEU A 64 8.82 5.80 -4.24
N MET A 65 8.54 5.10 -3.15
CA MET A 65 8.99 5.55 -1.82
C MET A 65 10.52 5.61 -1.74
N SER A 66 11.22 4.63 -2.32
CA SER A 66 12.70 4.67 -2.40
C SER A 66 13.19 5.89 -3.15
N ALA A 67 12.55 6.28 -4.26
CA ALA A 67 12.89 7.53 -4.93
C ALA A 67 12.72 8.73 -3.99
N LYS A 68 11.52 8.91 -3.45
CA LYS A 68 11.16 10.08 -2.63
C LYS A 68 12.06 10.28 -1.40
N ILE A 69 12.33 9.21 -0.64
CA ILE A 69 13.13 9.33 0.59
C ILE A 69 14.62 9.59 0.34
N TRP A 70 15.10 9.32 -0.86
CA TRP A 70 16.49 9.58 -1.27
C TRP A 70 16.64 10.79 -2.19
N GLY A 71 15.60 11.64 -2.30
CA GLY A 71 15.65 12.93 -2.98
C GLY A 71 15.33 12.89 -4.46
N GLY A 72 14.86 11.75 -4.99
CA GLY A 72 14.31 11.61 -6.32
C GLY A 72 12.79 11.81 -6.38
N SER A 73 12.20 11.38 -7.49
CA SER A 73 10.76 11.45 -7.75
C SER A 73 10.37 10.43 -8.81
N GLU A 74 9.11 10.42 -9.22
CA GLU A 74 8.60 9.65 -10.36
C GLU A 74 9.29 10.04 -11.68
N SER A 75 9.73 11.30 -11.80
CA SER A 75 10.48 11.79 -12.97
C SER A 75 12.00 11.60 -12.85
N ASP A 76 12.49 11.30 -11.65
CA ASP A 76 13.89 11.01 -11.33
C ASP A 76 13.98 9.73 -10.51
N ILE A 77 13.75 8.60 -11.19
CA ILE A 77 13.62 7.28 -10.56
C ILE A 77 14.97 6.56 -10.38
N ASP A 78 16.05 7.06 -10.99
CA ASP A 78 17.33 6.36 -11.02
C ASP A 78 17.89 6.09 -9.63
N ILE A 79 17.78 7.07 -8.74
CA ILE A 79 18.22 6.93 -7.34
C ILE A 79 17.53 5.78 -6.63
N ALA A 80 16.24 5.52 -6.93
CA ALA A 80 15.53 4.39 -6.33
C ALA A 80 16.16 3.05 -6.72
N PHE A 81 16.46 2.85 -8.01
CA PHE A 81 17.09 1.63 -8.47
C PHE A 81 18.48 1.44 -7.87
N GLU A 82 19.26 2.52 -7.75
CA GLU A 82 20.58 2.47 -7.10
C GLU A 82 20.44 2.06 -5.63
N LYS A 83 19.55 2.70 -4.91
CA LYS A 83 19.33 2.44 -3.49
C LYS A 83 18.76 1.05 -3.22
N ILE A 84 17.81 0.58 -4.01
CA ILE A 84 17.28 -0.79 -3.87
C ILE A 84 18.35 -1.84 -4.11
N LYS A 85 19.29 -1.61 -5.04
CA LYS A 85 20.45 -2.50 -5.25
C LYS A 85 21.35 -2.63 -4.01
N GLU A 86 21.46 -1.57 -3.20
CA GLU A 86 22.24 -1.61 -1.95
C GLU A 86 21.66 -2.59 -0.91
N LEU A 87 20.34 -2.87 -0.99
CA LEU A 87 19.66 -3.82 -0.10
C LEU A 87 20.01 -5.29 -0.39
N LYS A 88 20.58 -5.59 -1.55
CA LYS A 88 20.94 -6.97 -1.89
C LYS A 88 22.03 -7.54 -0.96
N PRO A 89 22.00 -8.86 -0.68
CA PRO A 89 21.04 -9.82 -1.21
C PRO A 89 19.70 -9.74 -0.49
N PHE A 90 18.61 -9.93 -1.25
CA PHE A 90 17.28 -10.12 -0.65
C PHE A 90 17.15 -11.56 -0.10
N ALA A 91 16.32 -11.74 0.93
CA ALA A 91 15.91 -13.07 1.38
C ALA A 91 15.10 -13.80 0.28
N ALA A 92 14.23 -13.05 -0.39
CA ALA A 92 13.43 -13.52 -1.52
C ALA A 92 12.85 -12.34 -2.31
N ILE A 93 12.34 -12.65 -3.51
CA ILE A 93 11.39 -11.80 -4.24
C ILE A 93 10.04 -12.51 -4.19
N HIS A 94 8.97 -11.80 -3.80
CA HIS A 94 7.63 -12.37 -3.72
C HIS A 94 6.64 -11.66 -4.65
N GLY A 95 5.63 -12.39 -5.11
CA GLY A 95 4.61 -11.89 -6.02
C GLY A 95 3.20 -11.85 -5.41
N SER A 96 3.05 -12.22 -4.13
CA SER A 96 1.76 -12.19 -3.42
C SER A 96 1.94 -12.18 -1.91
N GLY A 97 0.93 -11.66 -1.20
CA GLY A 97 0.88 -11.68 0.26
C GLY A 97 0.93 -13.09 0.84
N ASP A 98 0.27 -14.08 0.21
CA ASP A 98 0.31 -15.46 0.68
C ASP A 98 1.73 -16.04 0.66
N GLN A 99 2.52 -15.78 -0.39
CA GLN A 99 3.92 -16.17 -0.44
C GLN A 99 4.73 -15.48 0.65
N LEU A 100 4.50 -14.18 0.83
CA LEU A 100 5.18 -13.40 1.85
C LEU A 100 4.91 -13.95 3.26
N PHE A 101 3.66 -14.22 3.59
CA PHE A 101 3.30 -14.72 4.92
C PHE A 101 3.90 -16.11 5.20
N GLN A 102 3.95 -16.99 4.20
CA GLN A 102 4.68 -18.25 4.33
C GLN A 102 6.18 -18.03 4.61
N MET A 103 6.80 -17.05 3.97
CA MET A 103 8.20 -16.70 4.23
C MET A 103 8.44 -16.19 5.65
N PHE A 104 7.54 -15.39 6.20
CA PHE A 104 7.59 -14.96 7.59
C PHE A 104 7.44 -16.17 8.55
N ASP A 105 6.47 -17.04 8.33
CA ASP A 105 6.22 -18.19 9.18
C ASP A 105 7.38 -19.19 9.17
N GLN A 106 8.06 -19.32 8.03
CA GLN A 106 9.26 -20.16 7.87
C GLN A 106 10.55 -19.46 8.32
N GLY A 107 10.48 -18.19 8.73
CA GLY A 107 11.65 -17.42 9.12
C GLY A 107 12.63 -17.13 7.97
N VAL A 108 12.15 -17.14 6.72
CA VAL A 108 12.95 -16.80 5.54
C VAL A 108 13.25 -15.31 5.50
N CYS A 109 12.28 -14.47 5.84
CA CYS A 109 12.43 -13.02 5.91
C CYS A 109 11.97 -12.47 7.26
N ASP A 110 12.41 -11.26 7.57
CA ASP A 110 12.04 -10.55 8.79
C ASP A 110 11.31 -9.23 8.48
N LEU A 111 11.37 -8.73 7.23
CA LEU A 111 10.58 -7.57 6.83
C LEU A 111 10.32 -7.54 5.32
N SER A 112 9.26 -6.80 4.94
CA SER A 112 8.83 -6.59 3.55
C SER A 112 7.95 -5.34 3.43
N ILE A 113 7.45 -5.08 2.22
CA ILE A 113 6.45 -4.07 1.91
C ILE A 113 5.18 -4.79 1.48
N GLU A 114 4.05 -4.41 2.09
CA GLU A 114 2.77 -5.06 1.81
C GLU A 114 1.59 -4.13 2.15
N PHE A 115 0.40 -4.49 1.71
CA PHE A 115 -0.83 -3.82 2.10
C PHE A 115 -1.10 -3.93 3.60
N GLY A 116 -1.35 -2.79 4.23
CA GLY A 116 -1.55 -2.72 5.68
C GLY A 116 -2.73 -3.57 6.18
N SER A 117 -3.82 -3.65 5.42
CA SER A 117 -5.02 -4.39 5.82
C SER A 117 -4.77 -5.89 5.94
N ILE A 118 -4.17 -6.52 4.93
CA ILE A 118 -3.94 -7.96 4.92
C ILE A 118 -2.89 -8.36 5.96
N CYS A 119 -1.85 -7.54 6.13
CA CYS A 119 -0.84 -7.75 7.18
C CYS A 119 -1.47 -7.70 8.58
N ARG A 120 -2.34 -6.73 8.83
CA ARG A 120 -3.03 -6.60 10.11
C ARG A 120 -3.92 -7.82 10.38
N LYS A 121 -4.70 -8.23 9.37
CA LYS A 121 -5.55 -9.43 9.47
C LYS A 121 -4.71 -10.67 9.77
N TYR A 122 -3.58 -10.82 9.07
CA TYR A 122 -2.68 -11.94 9.29
C TYR A 122 -2.01 -11.90 10.67
N ALA A 123 -1.56 -10.74 11.12
CA ALA A 123 -0.98 -10.56 12.45
C ALA A 123 -1.96 -10.93 13.56
N GLU A 124 -3.23 -10.54 13.45
CA GLU A 124 -4.24 -10.85 14.46
C GLU A 124 -4.68 -12.32 14.46
N THR A 125 -4.70 -12.99 13.31
CA THR A 125 -5.31 -14.32 13.19
C THR A 125 -4.29 -15.46 13.09
N ARG A 126 -3.04 -15.19 12.71
CA ARG A 126 -2.03 -16.20 12.38
C ARG A 126 -0.68 -15.98 13.05
N ASN A 127 -0.10 -14.80 12.88
CA ASN A 127 1.26 -14.53 13.35
C ASN A 127 1.35 -13.22 14.14
N PRO A 128 1.12 -13.25 15.47
CA PRO A 128 1.07 -12.04 16.30
C PRO A 128 2.43 -11.35 16.46
N ASN A 129 3.50 -11.92 15.91
CA ASN A 129 4.82 -11.29 15.91
C ASN A 129 4.99 -10.28 14.78
N LEU A 130 4.11 -10.29 13.76
CA LEU A 130 4.16 -9.29 12.70
C LEU A 130 3.57 -7.95 13.18
N GLU A 131 4.21 -6.89 12.77
CA GLU A 131 3.78 -5.52 13.02
C GLU A 131 3.92 -4.68 11.76
N LEU A 132 3.06 -3.65 11.65
CA LEU A 132 3.08 -2.69 10.57
C LEU A 132 3.77 -1.41 11.03
N ALA A 133 4.72 -0.94 10.26
CA ALA A 133 5.33 0.35 10.50
C ALA A 133 4.32 1.48 10.21
N ASN A 134 4.46 2.55 10.98
CA ASN A 134 3.88 3.86 10.67
C ASN A 134 5.02 4.84 10.37
N PRO A 135 5.58 4.83 9.15
CA PRO A 135 6.76 5.59 8.82
C PRO A 135 6.54 7.09 8.92
N VAL A 136 7.55 7.81 9.40
CA VAL A 136 7.49 9.28 9.53
C VAL A 136 7.28 10.00 8.20
N GLU A 137 7.67 9.38 7.08
CA GLU A 137 7.45 9.89 5.73
C GLU A 137 6.03 9.65 5.23
N GLY A 138 5.21 8.90 5.96
CA GLY A 138 3.88 8.45 5.57
C GLY A 138 3.87 7.09 4.87
N GLN A 139 2.68 6.51 4.74
CA GLN A 139 2.46 5.27 4.00
C GLN A 139 2.21 5.57 2.52
N ALA A 140 2.64 4.69 1.63
CA ALA A 140 2.37 4.84 0.20
C ALA A 140 0.88 4.60 -0.09
N ILE A 141 0.28 5.52 -0.85
CA ILE A 141 -1.14 5.37 -1.18
C ILE A 141 -1.37 4.11 -2.02
N ALA A 142 -2.38 3.37 -1.64
CA ALA A 142 -3.05 2.40 -2.50
C ALA A 142 -4.54 2.46 -2.21
N MET A 143 -5.35 2.45 -3.26
CA MET A 143 -6.78 2.69 -3.16
C MET A 143 -7.53 1.87 -4.19
N ASN A 144 -8.63 1.26 -3.75
CA ASN A 144 -9.59 0.65 -4.66
C ASN A 144 -10.48 1.74 -5.24
N VAL A 145 -10.53 1.82 -6.57
CA VAL A 145 -11.29 2.86 -7.29
C VAL A 145 -12.36 2.20 -8.15
N ALA A 146 -13.59 2.70 -8.04
CA ALA A 146 -14.66 2.36 -8.95
C ALA A 146 -14.71 3.38 -10.09
N CYS A 147 -14.80 2.89 -11.32
CA CYS A 147 -14.95 3.73 -12.51
C CYS A 147 -16.21 3.31 -13.26
N ILE A 148 -16.97 4.30 -13.72
CA ILE A 148 -18.13 4.07 -14.59
C ILE A 148 -17.67 4.15 -16.03
N THR A 149 -17.84 3.07 -16.79
CA THR A 149 -17.41 3.00 -18.20
C THR A 149 -18.17 4.00 -19.06
N THR A 150 -17.43 4.79 -19.83
CA THR A 150 -18.01 5.73 -20.78
C THR A 150 -18.88 4.99 -21.79
N GLY A 151 -20.08 5.52 -22.07
CA GLY A 151 -21.02 4.92 -23.02
C GLY A 151 -21.88 3.79 -22.46
N THR A 152 -21.80 3.50 -21.15
CA THR A 152 -22.70 2.54 -20.51
C THR A 152 -24.17 2.92 -20.73
N GLN A 153 -25.01 1.94 -21.05
CA GLN A 153 -26.46 2.14 -21.14
C GLN A 153 -27.14 2.11 -19.76
N ASN A 154 -26.39 1.77 -18.71
CA ASN A 154 -26.88 1.62 -17.35
C ASN A 154 -26.28 2.66 -16.39
N GLN A 155 -26.09 3.90 -16.86
CA GLN A 155 -25.45 4.98 -16.10
C GLN A 155 -26.02 5.12 -14.68
N LYS A 156 -27.36 5.19 -14.56
CA LYS A 156 -28.03 5.38 -13.29
C LYS A 156 -27.75 4.21 -12.33
N LEU A 157 -27.82 2.97 -12.82
CA LEU A 157 -27.56 1.78 -12.00
C LEU A 157 -26.08 1.74 -11.54
N ALA A 158 -25.15 2.11 -12.43
CA ALA A 158 -23.73 2.19 -12.08
C ALA A 158 -23.47 3.25 -10.98
N GLU A 159 -24.12 4.41 -11.09
CA GLU A 159 -24.04 5.44 -10.06
C GLU A 159 -24.64 5.00 -8.72
N GLU A 160 -25.77 4.30 -8.75
CA GLU A 160 -26.39 3.72 -7.56
C GLU A 160 -25.48 2.68 -6.90
N TRP A 161 -24.82 1.84 -7.70
CA TRP A 161 -23.87 0.84 -7.24
C TRP A 161 -22.65 1.48 -6.57
N VAL A 162 -22.04 2.47 -7.20
CA VAL A 162 -20.91 3.22 -6.61
C VAL A 162 -21.37 3.89 -5.30
N ASN A 163 -22.55 4.53 -5.30
CA ASN A 163 -23.06 5.19 -4.10
C ASN A 163 -23.35 4.21 -2.96
N LEU A 164 -23.72 2.98 -3.26
CA LEU A 164 -23.85 1.91 -2.27
C LEU A 164 -22.52 1.58 -1.61
N HIS A 165 -21.45 1.45 -2.40
CA HIS A 165 -20.10 1.22 -1.88
C HIS A 165 -19.58 2.36 -1.01
N LEU A 166 -19.99 3.60 -1.29
CA LEU A 166 -19.66 4.78 -0.50
C LEU A 166 -20.57 4.97 0.71
N SER A 167 -21.56 4.11 0.92
CA SER A 167 -22.46 4.19 2.07
C SER A 167 -21.78 3.73 3.38
N GLU A 168 -22.21 4.28 4.50
CA GLU A 168 -21.70 3.91 5.82
C GLU A 168 -21.77 2.40 6.10
N PRO A 169 -22.90 1.70 5.85
CA PRO A 169 -22.96 0.26 6.08
C PRO A 169 -21.93 -0.53 5.30
N CYS A 170 -21.70 -0.18 4.03
CA CYS A 170 -20.74 -0.88 3.18
C CYS A 170 -19.30 -0.60 3.62
N MET A 171 -18.97 0.66 3.90
CA MET A 171 -17.64 1.05 4.38
C MET A 171 -17.32 0.44 5.75
N LEU A 172 -18.28 0.37 6.66
CA LEU A 172 -18.10 -0.29 7.95
C LEU A 172 -17.95 -1.82 7.80
N ALA A 173 -18.63 -2.45 6.84
CA ALA A 173 -18.43 -3.85 6.54
C ALA A 173 -16.99 -4.10 6.06
N TYR A 174 -16.46 -3.32 5.13
CA TYR A 174 -15.06 -3.40 4.70
C TYR A 174 -14.08 -3.20 5.87
N ALA A 175 -14.35 -2.21 6.72
CA ALA A 175 -13.51 -1.93 7.87
C ALA A 175 -13.47 -3.10 8.88
N ARG A 176 -14.59 -3.78 9.11
CA ARG A 176 -14.67 -4.93 10.04
C ARG A 176 -14.08 -6.20 9.48
N GLU A 177 -14.41 -6.52 8.23
CA GLU A 177 -14.07 -7.82 7.64
C GLU A 177 -12.64 -7.89 7.14
N ILE A 178 -12.13 -6.81 6.56
CA ILE A 178 -10.84 -6.81 5.87
C ILE A 178 -9.93 -5.62 6.20
N TYR A 179 -10.29 -4.79 7.18
CA TYR A 179 -9.53 -3.59 7.62
C TYR A 179 -9.24 -2.58 6.52
N TYR A 180 -10.07 -2.51 5.49
CA TYR A 180 -10.02 -1.43 4.53
C TYR A 180 -10.49 -0.13 5.17
N SER A 181 -9.69 0.92 4.99
CA SER A 181 -10.01 2.22 5.57
C SER A 181 -11.03 2.95 4.71
N PRO A 182 -12.04 3.57 5.33
CA PRO A 182 -13.04 4.33 4.62
C PRO A 182 -12.45 5.51 3.85
N THR A 183 -13.06 5.81 2.71
CA THR A 183 -12.73 6.97 1.89
C THR A 183 -13.63 8.16 2.14
N VAL A 184 -14.70 7.98 2.88
CA VAL A 184 -15.69 9.00 3.27
C VAL A 184 -15.38 9.54 4.66
N ARG A 185 -15.33 10.87 4.84
CA ARG A 185 -14.89 11.54 6.07
C ARG A 185 -15.85 11.37 7.25
N ASN A 186 -17.16 11.50 7.03
CA ASN A 186 -18.14 11.70 8.09
C ASN A 186 -18.86 10.40 8.49
N LEU A 187 -18.09 9.34 8.74
CA LEU A 187 -18.62 8.06 9.18
C LEU A 187 -18.50 7.90 10.70
N ASN A 188 -19.47 7.24 11.29
CA ASN A 188 -19.40 6.87 12.71
C ASN A 188 -18.60 5.56 12.88
N ILE A 189 -17.28 5.67 12.87
CA ILE A 189 -16.38 4.52 13.01
C ILE A 189 -16.36 4.05 14.46
N PRO A 190 -16.67 2.78 14.74
CA PRO A 190 -16.55 2.19 16.07
C PRO A 190 -15.13 2.34 16.64
N ASP A 191 -15.03 2.61 17.95
CA ASP A 191 -13.73 2.91 18.59
C ASP A 191 -12.74 1.75 18.48
N GLU A 192 -13.21 0.52 18.50
CA GLU A 192 -12.39 -0.69 18.35
C GLU A 192 -11.76 -0.84 16.95
N LEU A 193 -12.31 -0.16 15.94
CA LEU A 193 -11.77 -0.18 14.57
C LEU A 193 -10.78 0.95 14.30
N LYS A 194 -10.92 2.09 14.99
CA LYS A 194 -10.10 3.28 14.73
C LYS A 194 -8.59 3.00 14.73
N PRO A 195 -8.03 2.23 15.68
CA PRO A 195 -6.59 1.93 15.70
C PRO A 195 -6.12 1.04 14.55
N LYS A 196 -7.06 0.42 13.83
CA LYS A 196 -6.79 -0.54 12.75
C LYS A 196 -6.87 0.09 11.37
N LEU A 197 -7.35 1.32 11.28
CA LEU A 197 -7.67 2.01 10.03
C LEU A 197 -6.83 3.27 9.88
N VAL A 198 -6.62 3.66 8.64
CA VAL A 198 -6.01 4.95 8.29
C VAL A 198 -7.14 5.97 8.14
N LEU A 199 -7.24 6.91 9.06
CA LEU A 199 -8.37 7.84 9.19
C LEU A 199 -7.91 9.28 9.38
N GLY A 200 -8.77 10.24 9.04
CA GLY A 200 -8.55 11.66 9.32
C GLY A 200 -7.22 12.17 8.79
N GLY A 201 -6.43 12.81 9.65
CA GLY A 201 -5.14 13.37 9.29
C GLY A 201 -4.12 12.36 8.77
N ASP A 202 -4.22 11.08 9.17
CA ASP A 202 -3.33 10.04 8.65
C ASP A 202 -3.71 9.65 7.22
N ALA A 203 -4.98 9.68 6.85
CA ALA A 203 -5.42 9.51 5.46
C ALA A 203 -4.97 10.68 4.56
N GLU A 204 -4.84 11.88 5.13
CA GLU A 204 -4.35 13.07 4.42
C GLU A 204 -2.81 13.11 4.29
N LYS A 205 -2.10 12.33 5.09
CA LYS A 205 -0.63 12.18 5.02
C LYS A 205 -0.16 11.04 4.12
N LEU A 206 -1.09 10.30 3.48
CA LEU A 206 -0.71 9.27 2.54
C LEU A 206 0.13 9.88 1.41
N VAL A 207 1.23 9.23 1.09
CA VAL A 207 2.12 9.67 0.02
C VAL A 207 1.51 9.28 -1.32
N ASP A 208 1.11 10.28 -2.10
CA ASP A 208 0.61 10.10 -3.45
C ASP A 208 1.71 10.34 -4.50
N PHE A 209 1.46 9.90 -5.72
CA PHE A 209 2.42 9.84 -6.80
C PHE A 209 1.84 10.42 -8.08
N ASP A 210 2.71 10.88 -8.99
CA ASP A 210 2.31 11.24 -10.35
C ASP A 210 2.07 9.96 -11.18
N TRP A 211 0.82 9.48 -11.14
CA TRP A 211 0.43 8.25 -11.81
C TRP A 211 0.54 8.30 -13.33
N ASP A 212 0.46 9.48 -13.95
CA ASP A 212 0.67 9.64 -15.39
C ASP A 212 2.13 9.34 -15.77
N VAL A 213 3.06 9.80 -14.95
CA VAL A 213 4.49 9.47 -15.10
C VAL A 213 4.74 7.99 -14.84
N VAL A 214 4.16 7.44 -13.77
CA VAL A 214 4.29 6.02 -13.39
C VAL A 214 3.80 5.12 -14.53
N ILE A 215 2.58 5.32 -15.01
CA ILE A 215 1.97 4.49 -16.06
C ILE A 215 2.79 4.57 -17.36
N ARG A 216 3.23 5.76 -17.76
CA ARG A 216 4.02 5.96 -18.96
C ARG A 216 5.36 5.22 -18.93
N ASN A 217 6.01 5.17 -17.77
CA ASN A 217 7.33 4.57 -17.61
C ASN A 217 7.28 3.10 -17.15
N GLN A 218 6.12 2.57 -16.78
CA GLN A 218 5.96 1.22 -16.23
C GLN A 218 6.65 0.12 -17.07
N PRO A 219 6.54 0.07 -18.43
CA PRO A 219 7.22 -0.97 -19.20
C PRO A 219 8.74 -0.92 -19.09
N GLN A 220 9.30 0.29 -19.11
CA GLN A 220 10.74 0.51 -18.97
C GLN A 220 11.21 0.11 -17.57
N TRP A 221 10.50 0.55 -16.52
CA TRP A 221 10.85 0.21 -15.14
C TRP A 221 10.70 -1.28 -14.84
N SER A 222 9.69 -1.96 -15.44
CA SER A 222 9.54 -3.41 -15.31
C SER A 222 10.75 -4.17 -15.89
N SER A 223 11.18 -3.77 -17.09
CA SER A 223 12.36 -4.37 -17.72
C SER A 223 13.63 -4.13 -16.90
N ARG A 224 13.75 -2.92 -16.35
CA ARG A 224 14.87 -2.55 -15.50
C ARG A 224 14.84 -3.30 -14.17
N PHE A 225 13.68 -3.41 -13.52
CA PHE A 225 13.53 -4.16 -12.28
C PHE A 225 13.94 -5.62 -12.45
N THR A 226 13.45 -6.28 -13.50
CA THR A 226 13.83 -7.66 -13.80
C THR A 226 15.33 -7.82 -13.95
N ARG A 227 15.99 -6.91 -14.67
CA ARG A 227 17.44 -6.99 -14.93
C ARG A 227 18.31 -6.64 -13.73
N GLU A 228 17.93 -5.59 -12.95
CA GLU A 228 18.82 -4.99 -11.95
C GLU A 228 18.48 -5.41 -10.52
N ILE A 229 17.23 -5.75 -10.25
CA ILE A 229 16.74 -6.03 -8.90
C ILE A 229 16.46 -7.52 -8.73
N ALA A 230 15.63 -8.12 -9.60
CA ALA A 230 15.22 -9.52 -9.47
C ALA A 230 16.23 -10.53 -10.01
N GLY A 231 17.14 -10.08 -10.89
CA GLY A 231 18.20 -10.92 -11.50
C GLY A 231 19.41 -11.17 -10.62
#